data_f1f6ff1451a7069dff294e0d22869c42
#
_entry.id   f1f6ff1451a7069dff294e0d22869c42
#
_cell.length_a   1.000
_cell.length_b   1.000
_cell.length_c   1.000
_cell.angle_alpha   90.00
_cell.angle_beta   90.00
_cell.angle_gamma   90.00
#
_symmetry.space_group_name_H-M   'P 1'
#
loop_
_entity.id
_entity.type
_entity.pdbx_description
1 polymer ?
#
loop_
_entity_poly.entity_id
_entity_poly.type
_entity_poly.pdbx_seq_one_letter_code
_entity_poly.pdbx_strand_id
1 'polypeptide(L)'
;MDLNLTSSVDRQPKPMGMPGGKTAAARYNQLVGNREPYLSRARDCSKVTIPGLVPDVNYGDAGGLKTPYQSFGARGLNFLSNKLLTTIFPPNAPFFKLEIDDLALRVEQAGPAVKTELDAALVKVEHAVMSVLDTANGRASLHEAFKHLLVSGNVLLYVSESGIRVIHLDRFVVCRDPMGHVTEIVVEEEVYPQALPEGFLDDSEQGEYGSDESKKTVKVYTCIKFYDGDCHWYQEVKGKEVPNTHGMCKADCAPWICLRFDRVDGEEFGRSFVEQYYGDLLALENLSQAILESSAAAAKVLFMVNPNGMTRPRTLANAANGAIVQGAATDVTVVQTQKAADMQIANATIERIEGRLQYAFMLHTAIQRPGERVTAEEIRFMSQELNAGTAGLYSILTQELQLPLVRRLMHILQRQRKLPAFPRGVGNKPLVNPKPVTGLEAIGRGDDKNKLIEFITTAQQVLGPEIMAEYINVDEALRRLAASGSVDTTNLVKSREQLENERAAAAQAQEDAQQQQMLMEGLKSGAAAQAAKNYTSPGAPYGPQYEEGTDGDGNGSPNRLPDTDLLQSGGPAA
;
A
#
# COMPACT_ATOMS: atom_id res chain seq x y z
N MET A 1 -11.42 -33.59 23.91
CA MET A 1 -12.44 -33.69 22.85
C MET A 1 -11.76 -33.36 21.55
N ASP A 2 -11.35 -34.39 20.83
CA ASP A 2 -10.64 -34.26 19.55
C ASP A 2 -11.60 -33.79 18.48
N LEU A 3 -11.47 -32.53 18.07
CA LEU A 3 -12.20 -31.96 16.95
C LEU A 3 -11.51 -32.40 15.67
N ASN A 4 -12.09 -33.42 15.04
CA ASN A 4 -11.75 -33.88 13.68
C ASN A 4 -11.86 -32.74 12.66
N LEU A 5 -10.76 -32.03 12.44
CA LEU A 5 -10.57 -31.01 11.41
C LEU A 5 -10.15 -31.60 10.04
N THR A 6 -10.22 -32.93 9.87
CA THR A 6 -9.70 -33.65 8.70
C THR A 6 -10.71 -33.97 7.60
N SER A 7 -11.97 -33.52 7.68
CA SER A 7 -12.99 -33.97 6.73
C SER A 7 -13.20 -33.15 5.47
N SER A 8 -12.41 -32.09 5.21
CA SER A 8 -12.56 -31.29 3.98
C SER A 8 -11.35 -31.29 3.03
N VAL A 9 -10.25 -31.95 3.40
CA VAL A 9 -8.99 -31.90 2.62
C VAL A 9 -8.80 -33.14 1.73
N ASP A 10 -9.50 -34.25 1.95
CA ASP A 10 -9.26 -35.53 1.28
C ASP A 10 -10.33 -35.98 0.26
N ARG A 11 -11.16 -35.09 -0.23
CA ARG A 11 -11.84 -35.39 -1.48
C ARG A 11 -10.88 -35.07 -2.62
N GLN A 12 -10.20 -36.09 -3.12
CA GLN A 12 -9.55 -35.98 -4.42
C GLN A 12 -10.61 -35.47 -5.41
N PRO A 13 -10.41 -34.29 -6.01
CA PRO A 13 -11.36 -33.78 -6.97
C PRO A 13 -11.48 -34.78 -8.10
N LYS A 14 -12.71 -35.19 -8.44
CA LYS A 14 -12.94 -35.96 -9.66
C LYS A 14 -12.30 -35.22 -10.83
N PRO A 15 -11.55 -35.88 -11.72
CA PRO A 15 -10.97 -35.22 -12.87
C PRO A 15 -12.08 -34.53 -13.65
N MET A 16 -12.05 -33.20 -13.64
CA MET A 16 -13.05 -32.39 -14.30
C MET A 16 -12.53 -32.04 -15.68
N GLY A 17 -12.80 -32.91 -16.62
CA GLY A 17 -12.56 -32.61 -18.02
C GLY A 17 -13.28 -31.31 -18.44
N MET A 18 -12.74 -30.62 -19.41
CA MET A 18 -13.40 -29.47 -20.04
C MET A 18 -14.81 -29.87 -20.52
N PRO A 19 -15.80 -28.97 -20.42
CA PRO A 19 -17.10 -29.20 -21.04
C PRO A 19 -16.91 -29.52 -22.53
N GLY A 20 -17.38 -30.70 -22.95
CA GLY A 20 -17.27 -31.14 -24.33
C GLY A 20 -15.94 -31.77 -24.76
N GLY A 21 -15.07 -32.24 -23.82
CA GLY A 21 -13.83 -32.96 -24.15
C GLY A 21 -12.76 -32.09 -24.84
N LYS A 22 -12.84 -30.76 -24.75
CA LYS A 22 -11.83 -29.84 -25.31
C LYS A 22 -10.62 -29.75 -24.39
N THR A 23 -9.44 -29.65 -24.98
CA THR A 23 -8.20 -29.37 -24.25
C THR A 23 -8.17 -27.92 -23.74
N ALA A 24 -7.37 -27.65 -22.71
CA ALA A 24 -7.15 -26.30 -22.19
C ALA A 24 -6.62 -25.35 -23.26
N ALA A 25 -5.70 -25.83 -24.09
CA ALA A 25 -5.18 -25.08 -25.24
C ALA A 25 -6.29 -24.70 -26.24
N ALA A 26 -7.19 -25.65 -26.58
CA ALA A 26 -8.29 -25.36 -27.49
C ALA A 26 -9.27 -24.33 -26.90
N ARG A 27 -9.50 -24.38 -25.59
CA ARG A 27 -10.35 -23.41 -24.89
C ARG A 27 -9.71 -22.04 -24.83
N TYR A 28 -8.40 -21.96 -24.54
CA TYR A 28 -7.65 -20.71 -24.57
C TYR A 28 -7.74 -20.05 -25.95
N ASN A 29 -7.45 -20.80 -27.02
CA ASN A 29 -7.53 -20.30 -28.39
C ASN A 29 -8.94 -19.82 -28.79
N GLN A 30 -9.98 -20.44 -28.25
CA GLN A 30 -11.36 -20.00 -28.47
C GLN A 30 -11.62 -18.62 -27.82
N LEU A 31 -11.05 -18.35 -26.64
CA LEU A 31 -11.28 -17.13 -25.87
C LEU A 31 -10.30 -15.99 -26.23
N VAL A 32 -9.17 -16.31 -26.88
CA VAL A 32 -8.18 -15.29 -27.31
C VAL A 32 -8.81 -14.25 -28.20
N GLY A 33 -9.73 -14.62 -29.10
CA GLY A 33 -10.43 -13.69 -29.99
C GLY A 33 -11.17 -12.59 -29.24
N ASN A 34 -11.76 -12.89 -28.09
CA ASN A 34 -12.46 -11.91 -27.26
C ASN A 34 -11.48 -10.95 -26.56
N ARG A 35 -10.27 -11.40 -26.26
CA ARG A 35 -9.22 -10.61 -25.61
C ARG A 35 -8.51 -9.66 -26.58
N GLU A 36 -8.31 -10.08 -27.83
CA GLU A 36 -7.41 -9.39 -28.78
C GLU A 36 -7.72 -7.90 -28.98
N PRO A 37 -8.97 -7.42 -29.05
CA PRO A 37 -9.27 -5.99 -29.16
C PRO A 37 -8.74 -5.17 -27.96
N TYR A 38 -8.80 -5.75 -26.76
CA TYR A 38 -8.33 -5.10 -25.53
C TYR A 38 -6.80 -5.13 -25.45
N LEU A 39 -6.19 -6.22 -25.87
CA LEU A 39 -4.73 -6.38 -25.89
C LEU A 39 -4.09 -5.45 -26.91
N SER A 40 -4.67 -5.30 -28.11
CA SER A 40 -4.19 -4.35 -29.12
C SER A 40 -4.21 -2.90 -28.60
N ARG A 41 -5.30 -2.47 -27.96
CA ARG A 41 -5.40 -1.15 -27.32
C ARG A 41 -4.40 -1.00 -26.18
N ALA A 42 -4.21 -2.05 -25.37
CA ALA A 42 -3.22 -2.04 -24.29
C ALA A 42 -1.79 -1.86 -24.80
N ARG A 43 -1.43 -2.49 -25.92
CA ARG A 43 -0.15 -2.29 -26.60
C ARG A 43 0.03 -0.85 -27.06
N ASP A 44 -0.99 -0.27 -27.67
CA ASP A 44 -0.93 1.13 -28.11
C ASP A 44 -0.81 2.10 -26.94
N CYS A 45 -1.55 1.88 -25.84
CA CYS A 45 -1.42 2.64 -24.62
C CYS A 45 -0.03 2.48 -23.98
N SER A 46 0.55 1.28 -24.03
CA SER A 46 1.90 0.98 -23.53
C SER A 46 2.95 1.76 -24.32
N LYS A 47 2.83 1.86 -25.65
CA LYS A 47 3.77 2.60 -26.51
C LYS A 47 3.92 4.08 -26.14
N VAL A 48 2.84 4.72 -25.66
CA VAL A 48 2.85 6.13 -25.26
C VAL A 48 3.08 6.34 -23.76
N THR A 49 3.27 5.27 -22.99
CA THR A 49 3.54 5.32 -21.54
C THR A 49 4.83 4.58 -21.19
N ILE A 50 4.74 3.31 -20.84
CA ILE A 50 5.88 2.43 -20.53
C ILE A 50 5.81 1.22 -21.47
N PRO A 51 6.57 1.22 -22.59
CA PRO A 51 6.47 0.19 -23.63
C PRO A 51 6.74 -1.24 -23.13
N GLY A 52 7.51 -1.39 -22.07
CA GLY A 52 7.83 -2.69 -21.48
C GLY A 52 6.71 -3.38 -20.70
N LEU A 53 5.60 -2.67 -20.39
CA LEU A 53 4.48 -3.27 -19.65
C LEU A 53 3.66 -4.24 -20.50
N VAL A 54 3.36 -3.86 -21.74
CA VAL A 54 2.64 -4.70 -22.70
C VAL A 54 3.40 -4.64 -24.02
N PRO A 55 4.45 -5.47 -24.18
CA PRO A 55 5.30 -5.43 -25.36
C PRO A 55 4.55 -5.88 -26.63
N ASP A 56 5.02 -5.44 -27.78
CA ASP A 56 4.52 -5.91 -29.08
C ASP A 56 4.85 -7.38 -29.33
N VAL A 57 4.11 -8.00 -30.25
CA VAL A 57 4.22 -9.45 -30.58
C VAL A 57 5.65 -9.86 -30.98
N ASN A 58 6.43 -8.93 -31.56
CA ASN A 58 7.79 -9.19 -32.06
C ASN A 58 8.90 -8.79 -31.08
N TYR A 59 8.61 -8.66 -29.82
CA TYR A 59 9.57 -8.20 -28.79
C TYR A 59 10.68 -9.22 -28.46
N GLY A 60 10.72 -10.37 -29.02
CA GLY A 60 11.76 -11.38 -28.76
C GLY A 60 13.03 -11.27 -29.63
N ASP A 61 12.93 -10.69 -30.82
CA ASP A 61 13.99 -10.69 -31.81
C ASP A 61 14.60 -9.30 -32.00
N ALA A 62 15.58 -8.94 -31.19
CA ALA A 62 16.54 -7.84 -31.43
C ALA A 62 15.98 -6.42 -31.68
N GLY A 63 14.69 -6.19 -31.59
CA GLY A 63 14.08 -4.86 -31.69
C GLY A 63 13.99 -4.22 -30.32
N GLY A 64 14.92 -3.29 -29.99
CA GLY A 64 14.82 -2.51 -28.76
C GLY A 64 13.47 -1.82 -28.62
N LEU A 65 12.91 -1.81 -27.42
CA LEU A 65 11.71 -1.02 -27.11
C LEU A 65 11.99 0.45 -27.40
N LYS A 66 11.23 1.03 -28.33
CA LYS A 66 11.29 2.47 -28.58
C LYS A 66 10.69 3.19 -27.38
N THR A 67 11.50 3.95 -26.68
CA THR A 67 11.02 4.86 -25.66
C THR A 67 10.33 6.05 -26.29
N PRO A 68 9.20 6.52 -25.73
CA PRO A 68 8.52 7.73 -26.22
C PRO A 68 9.43 8.97 -26.14
N TYR A 69 9.23 9.90 -27.05
CA TYR A 69 9.91 11.20 -27.02
C TYR A 69 9.45 12.07 -25.85
N GLN A 70 8.20 11.88 -25.41
CA GLN A 70 7.66 12.53 -24.22
C GLN A 70 7.82 11.62 -23.00
N SER A 71 8.13 12.18 -21.86
CA SER A 71 8.24 11.45 -20.59
C SER A 71 6.98 11.54 -19.73
N PHE A 72 5.98 12.29 -20.19
CA PHE A 72 4.78 12.60 -19.43
C PHE A 72 3.97 11.34 -19.10
N GLY A 73 3.74 10.48 -20.08
CA GLY A 73 2.98 9.24 -19.91
C GLY A 73 3.58 8.32 -18.85
N ALA A 74 4.91 8.11 -18.90
CA ALA A 74 5.60 7.27 -17.91
C ALA A 74 5.58 7.89 -16.50
N ARG A 75 5.81 9.20 -16.40
CA ARG A 75 5.78 9.93 -15.13
C ARG A 75 4.40 9.91 -14.49
N GLY A 76 3.37 10.21 -15.30
CA GLY A 76 1.98 10.20 -14.87
C GLY A 76 1.53 8.82 -14.39
N LEU A 77 1.86 7.77 -15.14
CA LEU A 77 1.54 6.40 -14.79
C LEU A 77 2.20 5.96 -13.47
N ASN A 78 3.49 6.24 -13.29
CA ASN A 78 4.20 5.92 -12.05
C ASN A 78 3.63 6.68 -10.85
N PHE A 79 3.28 7.95 -11.02
CA PHE A 79 2.68 8.76 -9.96
C PHE A 79 1.29 8.23 -9.57
N LEU A 80 0.42 7.98 -10.55
CA LEU A 80 -0.94 7.51 -10.31
C LEU A 80 -0.95 6.10 -9.69
N SER A 81 -0.08 5.19 -10.16
CA SER A 81 0.04 3.85 -9.57
C SER A 81 0.51 3.88 -8.12
N ASN A 82 1.48 4.76 -7.78
CA ASN A 82 1.92 4.98 -6.41
C ASN A 82 0.82 5.58 -5.55
N LYS A 83 0.07 6.54 -6.08
CA LYS A 83 -1.06 7.15 -5.37
C LYS A 83 -2.16 6.13 -5.08
N LEU A 84 -2.51 5.29 -6.06
CA LEU A 84 -3.47 4.18 -5.85
C LEU A 84 -2.97 3.22 -4.78
N LEU A 85 -1.69 2.83 -4.84
CA LEU A 85 -1.10 1.93 -3.86
C LEU A 85 -1.20 2.51 -2.44
N THR A 86 -0.78 3.76 -2.24
CA THR A 86 -0.79 4.40 -0.92
C THR A 86 -2.19 4.66 -0.38
N THR A 87 -3.16 4.89 -1.26
CA THR A 87 -4.54 5.14 -0.87
C THR A 87 -5.29 3.85 -0.54
N ILE A 88 -5.11 2.79 -1.35
CA ILE A 88 -5.80 1.50 -1.17
C ILE A 88 -5.11 0.65 -0.11
N PHE A 89 -3.78 0.71 -0.04
CA PHE A 89 -2.94 -0.03 0.89
C PHE A 89 -2.00 0.91 1.66
N PRO A 90 -2.51 1.69 2.62
CA PRO A 90 -1.69 2.61 3.39
C PRO A 90 -0.58 1.84 4.14
N PRO A 91 0.66 2.39 4.23
CA PRO A 91 1.79 1.66 4.82
C PRO A 91 1.69 1.49 6.34
N ASN A 92 1.03 2.43 7.02
CA ASN A 92 1.03 2.52 8.50
C ASN A 92 -0.33 2.23 9.14
N ALA A 93 -1.32 1.82 8.35
CA ALA A 93 -2.65 1.53 8.85
C ALA A 93 -3.24 0.31 8.14
N PRO A 94 -4.03 -0.53 8.81
CA PRO A 94 -4.78 -1.59 8.16
C PRO A 94 -5.76 -1.00 7.14
N PHE A 95 -5.76 -1.56 5.92
CA PHE A 95 -6.67 -1.17 4.83
C PHE A 95 -8.04 -1.85 4.94
N PHE A 96 -8.24 -2.67 5.95
CA PHE A 96 -9.49 -3.37 6.24
C PHE A 96 -9.69 -3.45 7.75
N LYS A 97 -10.93 -3.68 8.15
CA LYS A 97 -11.33 -3.94 9.52
C LYS A 97 -12.09 -5.25 9.58
N LEU A 98 -11.81 -6.06 10.57
CA LEU A 98 -12.58 -7.26 10.83
C LEU A 98 -13.72 -6.90 11.77
N GLU A 99 -14.94 -7.11 11.33
CA GLU A 99 -16.12 -6.92 12.16
C GLU A 99 -16.84 -8.24 12.36
N ILE A 100 -17.41 -8.37 13.54
CA ILE A 100 -18.23 -9.51 13.90
C ILE A 100 -19.67 -9.15 13.55
N ASP A 101 -20.40 -10.09 13.00
CA ASP A 101 -21.81 -9.91 12.74
C ASP A 101 -22.56 -9.81 14.09
N ASP A 102 -23.00 -8.59 14.44
CA ASP A 102 -23.73 -8.30 15.67
C ASP A 102 -25.02 -9.13 15.79
N LEU A 103 -25.59 -9.57 14.65
CA LEU A 103 -26.78 -10.42 14.62
C LEU A 103 -26.46 -11.84 15.13
N ALA A 104 -25.27 -12.35 14.80
CA ALA A 104 -24.81 -13.65 15.25
C ALA A 104 -24.42 -13.63 16.73
N LEU A 105 -23.87 -12.52 17.22
CA LEU A 105 -23.54 -12.33 18.65
C LEU A 105 -24.78 -12.23 19.55
N ARG A 106 -25.88 -11.63 19.06
CA ARG A 106 -27.14 -11.53 19.82
C ARG A 106 -27.76 -12.90 20.10
N VAL A 107 -27.51 -13.87 19.23
CA VAL A 107 -28.02 -15.24 19.39
C VAL A 107 -27.23 -16.02 20.44
N GLU A 108 -25.95 -15.69 20.71
CA GLU A 108 -25.08 -16.43 21.62
C GLU A 108 -24.97 -15.84 23.03
N GLN A 109 -25.73 -14.78 23.37
CA GLN A 109 -25.74 -14.16 24.71
C GLN A 109 -24.33 -13.83 25.27
N ALA A 110 -23.38 -13.48 24.39
CA ALA A 110 -22.03 -13.13 24.80
C ALA A 110 -22.03 -11.79 25.57
N GLY A 111 -21.53 -11.80 26.78
CA GLY A 111 -21.41 -10.61 27.61
C GLY A 111 -20.44 -9.58 27.03
N PRO A 112 -20.51 -8.29 27.45
CA PRO A 112 -19.68 -7.22 26.90
C PRO A 112 -18.17 -7.46 27.05
N ALA A 113 -17.73 -8.22 28.05
CA ALA A 113 -16.33 -8.59 28.25
C ALA A 113 -15.79 -9.50 27.13
N VAL A 114 -16.60 -10.45 26.66
CA VAL A 114 -16.23 -11.36 25.56
C VAL A 114 -16.10 -10.60 24.24
N LYS A 115 -16.93 -9.58 24.02
CA LYS A 115 -16.84 -8.71 22.83
C LYS A 115 -15.50 -7.96 22.80
N THR A 116 -15.06 -7.42 23.93
CA THR A 116 -13.79 -6.67 24.02
C THR A 116 -12.57 -7.57 23.78
N GLU A 117 -12.56 -8.79 24.33
CA GLU A 117 -11.49 -9.75 24.07
C GLU A 117 -11.43 -10.19 22.61
N LEU A 118 -12.60 -10.36 21.99
CA LEU A 118 -12.72 -10.77 20.62
C LEU A 118 -12.26 -9.64 19.67
N ASP A 119 -12.65 -8.40 19.95
CA ASP A 119 -12.18 -7.24 19.18
C ASP A 119 -10.64 -7.09 19.28
N ALA A 120 -10.05 -7.29 20.45
CA ALA A 120 -8.60 -7.29 20.62
C ALA A 120 -7.91 -8.43 19.85
N ALA A 121 -8.54 -9.61 19.76
CA ALA A 121 -8.04 -10.71 18.95
C ALA A 121 -8.11 -10.40 17.44
N LEU A 122 -9.18 -9.73 16.98
CA LEU A 122 -9.34 -9.33 15.60
C LEU A 122 -8.27 -8.32 15.16
N VAL A 123 -7.94 -7.35 16.00
CA VAL A 123 -6.84 -6.40 15.74
C VAL A 123 -5.50 -7.12 15.53
N LYS A 124 -5.20 -8.14 16.34
CA LYS A 124 -3.98 -8.96 16.14
C LYS A 124 -3.98 -9.69 14.82
N VAL A 125 -5.15 -10.16 14.37
CA VAL A 125 -5.31 -10.79 13.05
C VAL A 125 -5.10 -9.79 11.92
N GLU A 126 -5.66 -8.58 12.04
CA GLU A 126 -5.43 -7.50 11.08
C GLU A 126 -3.94 -7.22 10.91
N HIS A 127 -3.20 -7.08 12.01
CA HIS A 127 -1.75 -6.89 11.99
C HIS A 127 -0.99 -8.08 11.38
N ALA A 128 -1.42 -9.32 11.66
CA ALA A 128 -0.80 -10.51 11.08
C ALA A 128 -0.98 -10.56 9.56
N VAL A 129 -2.16 -10.22 9.05
CA VAL A 129 -2.43 -10.15 7.60
C VAL A 129 -1.59 -9.06 6.94
N MET A 130 -1.48 -7.88 7.57
CA MET A 130 -0.62 -6.80 7.07
C MET A 130 0.85 -7.22 7.02
N SER A 131 1.35 -7.87 8.06
CA SER A 131 2.73 -8.37 8.11
C SER A 131 3.03 -9.37 6.98
N VAL A 132 2.10 -10.25 6.64
CA VAL A 132 2.28 -11.19 5.51
C VAL A 132 2.34 -10.43 4.19
N LEU A 133 1.48 -9.44 3.98
CA LEU A 133 1.49 -8.63 2.77
C LEU A 133 2.83 -7.88 2.60
N ASP A 134 3.38 -7.35 3.67
CA ASP A 134 4.65 -6.62 3.65
C ASP A 134 5.85 -7.56 3.47
N THR A 135 5.84 -8.72 4.12
CA THR A 135 6.94 -9.70 4.04
C THR A 135 7.04 -10.39 2.68
N ALA A 136 5.91 -10.62 2.01
CA ALA A 136 5.83 -11.34 0.74
C ALA A 136 6.05 -10.47 -0.50
N ASN A 137 6.73 -9.33 -0.41
CA ASN A 137 6.86 -8.34 -1.49
C ASN A 137 5.51 -7.88 -2.06
N GLY A 138 4.43 -8.02 -1.29
CA GLY A 138 3.08 -7.79 -1.77
C GLY A 138 2.87 -6.36 -2.29
N ARG A 139 3.47 -5.36 -1.64
CA ARG A 139 3.37 -3.95 -2.09
C ARG A 139 4.03 -3.71 -3.44
N ALA A 140 5.19 -4.31 -3.70
CA ALA A 140 5.88 -4.20 -4.99
C ALA A 140 5.06 -4.84 -6.11
N SER A 141 4.53 -6.04 -5.87
CA SER A 141 3.65 -6.73 -6.82
C SER A 141 2.34 -5.98 -7.06
N LEU A 142 1.73 -5.39 -6.02
CA LEU A 142 0.53 -4.56 -6.17
C LEU A 142 0.82 -3.27 -6.95
N HIS A 143 1.99 -2.64 -6.76
CA HIS A 143 2.38 -1.49 -7.56
C HIS A 143 2.53 -1.84 -9.05
N GLU A 144 3.14 -2.98 -9.35
CA GLU A 144 3.22 -3.53 -10.71
C GLU A 144 1.83 -3.82 -11.27
N ALA A 145 0.97 -4.46 -10.48
CA ALA A 145 -0.41 -4.73 -10.85
C ALA A 145 -1.20 -3.46 -11.19
N PHE A 146 -1.04 -2.38 -10.43
CA PHE A 146 -1.68 -1.10 -10.73
C PHE A 146 -1.17 -0.48 -12.02
N LYS A 147 0.11 -0.60 -12.37
CA LYS A 147 0.61 -0.16 -13.67
C LYS A 147 -0.05 -0.91 -14.81
N HIS A 148 -0.12 -2.24 -14.72
CA HIS A 148 -0.84 -3.06 -15.71
C HIS A 148 -2.31 -2.69 -15.78
N LEU A 149 -2.96 -2.52 -14.65
CA LEU A 149 -4.38 -2.17 -14.58
C LEU A 149 -4.67 -0.81 -15.24
N LEU A 150 -3.82 0.19 -15.02
CA LEU A 150 -3.98 1.53 -15.61
C LEU A 150 -3.74 1.51 -17.13
N VAL A 151 -2.81 0.70 -17.63
CA VAL A 151 -2.44 0.65 -19.05
C VAL A 151 -3.31 -0.32 -19.85
N SER A 152 -3.54 -1.53 -19.35
CA SER A 152 -4.29 -2.57 -20.06
C SER A 152 -5.75 -2.69 -19.63
N GLY A 153 -6.13 -2.04 -18.52
CA GLY A 153 -7.47 -2.17 -17.95
C GLY A 153 -7.71 -3.51 -17.25
N ASN A 154 -6.77 -4.46 -17.34
CA ASN A 154 -6.94 -5.82 -16.84
C ASN A 154 -5.64 -6.37 -16.28
N VAL A 155 -5.71 -7.10 -15.17
CA VAL A 155 -4.58 -7.82 -14.59
C VAL A 155 -5.10 -9.01 -13.79
N LEU A 156 -4.35 -10.11 -13.80
CA LEU A 156 -4.62 -11.29 -12.99
C LEU A 156 -3.55 -11.43 -11.92
N LEU A 157 -3.98 -11.54 -10.67
CA LEU A 157 -3.10 -11.80 -9.53
C LEU A 157 -3.19 -13.27 -9.12
N TYR A 158 -2.07 -13.87 -8.84
CA TYR A 158 -1.98 -15.18 -8.19
C TYR A 158 -1.37 -15.00 -6.81
N VAL A 159 -2.17 -15.26 -5.77
CA VAL A 159 -1.79 -15.07 -4.36
C VAL A 159 -1.46 -16.44 -3.75
N SER A 160 -0.17 -16.72 -3.60
CA SER A 160 0.36 -17.96 -3.02
C SER A 160 0.91 -17.72 -1.61
N GLU A 161 1.37 -18.79 -0.97
CA GLU A 161 2.07 -18.70 0.32
C GLU A 161 3.44 -18.03 0.22
N SER A 162 4.06 -18.08 -0.98
CA SER A 162 5.36 -17.46 -1.26
C SER A 162 5.29 -15.99 -1.67
N GLY A 163 4.10 -15.48 -1.99
CA GLY A 163 3.90 -14.09 -2.39
C GLY A 163 2.83 -13.88 -3.45
N ILE A 164 2.77 -12.67 -3.97
CA ILE A 164 1.83 -12.25 -5.01
C ILE A 164 2.56 -12.20 -6.35
N ARG A 165 2.03 -12.91 -7.33
CA ARG A 165 2.50 -12.90 -8.71
C ARG A 165 1.53 -12.12 -9.58
N VAL A 166 2.05 -11.25 -10.43
CA VAL A 166 1.30 -10.45 -11.39
C VAL A 166 1.35 -11.12 -12.76
N ILE A 167 0.19 -11.37 -13.35
CA ILE A 167 0.05 -11.97 -14.68
C ILE A 167 -0.62 -10.93 -15.57
N HIS A 168 0.10 -10.47 -16.59
CA HIS A 168 -0.38 -9.45 -17.51
C HIS A 168 -1.37 -10.01 -18.54
N LEU A 169 -2.15 -9.11 -19.16
CA LEU A 169 -3.27 -9.45 -20.05
C LEU A 169 -2.90 -10.38 -21.20
N ASP A 170 -1.68 -10.34 -21.68
CA ASP A 170 -1.21 -11.18 -22.79
C ASP A 170 -1.26 -12.69 -22.48
N ARG A 171 -1.14 -13.07 -21.19
CA ARG A 171 -0.99 -14.46 -20.76
C ARG A 171 -2.26 -15.11 -20.25
N PHE A 172 -3.37 -14.39 -20.11
CA PHE A 172 -4.60 -15.00 -19.62
C PHE A 172 -5.82 -14.61 -20.44
N VAL A 173 -6.81 -15.45 -20.39
CA VAL A 173 -8.17 -15.18 -20.90
C VAL A 173 -9.17 -15.45 -19.79
N VAL A 174 -10.27 -14.72 -19.79
CA VAL A 174 -11.32 -14.80 -18.78
C VAL A 174 -12.67 -14.91 -19.45
N CYS A 175 -13.58 -15.64 -18.82
CA CYS A 175 -15.00 -15.67 -19.14
C CYS A 175 -15.79 -15.25 -17.91
N ARG A 176 -16.81 -14.43 -18.11
CA ARG A 176 -17.65 -13.91 -17.03
C ARG A 176 -19.12 -14.18 -17.30
N ASP A 177 -19.89 -14.22 -16.23
CA ASP A 177 -21.34 -14.24 -16.32
C ASP A 177 -21.92 -12.84 -16.61
N PRO A 178 -23.21 -12.71 -16.96
CA PRO A 178 -23.83 -11.41 -17.20
C PRO A 178 -23.78 -10.45 -15.99
N MET A 179 -23.63 -10.96 -14.78
CA MET A 179 -23.45 -10.15 -13.57
C MET A 179 -21.99 -9.69 -13.38
N GLY A 180 -21.07 -10.19 -14.22
CA GLY A 180 -19.67 -9.86 -14.21
C GLY A 180 -18.80 -10.73 -13.29
N HIS A 181 -19.34 -11.81 -12.68
CA HIS A 181 -18.54 -12.74 -11.91
C HIS A 181 -17.70 -13.63 -12.83
N VAL A 182 -16.51 -13.93 -12.39
CA VAL A 182 -15.59 -14.81 -13.12
C VAL A 182 -16.09 -16.24 -13.05
N THR A 183 -16.29 -16.87 -14.20
CA THR A 183 -16.69 -18.27 -14.33
C THR A 183 -15.52 -19.17 -14.72
N GLU A 184 -14.63 -18.66 -15.57
CA GLU A 184 -13.48 -19.43 -16.07
C GLU A 184 -12.29 -18.48 -16.34
N ILE A 185 -11.09 -18.93 -16.01
CA ILE A 185 -9.83 -18.28 -16.38
C ILE A 185 -8.93 -19.37 -16.98
N VAL A 186 -8.25 -19.06 -18.07
CA VAL A 186 -7.18 -19.90 -18.60
C VAL A 186 -5.93 -19.06 -18.75
N VAL A 187 -4.83 -19.52 -18.14
CA VAL A 187 -3.52 -18.85 -18.17
C VAL A 187 -2.60 -19.67 -19.06
N GLU A 188 -1.93 -19.02 -20.02
CA GLU A 188 -0.87 -19.59 -20.84
C GLU A 188 0.49 -19.14 -20.29
N GLU A 189 1.38 -20.09 -20.06
CA GLU A 189 2.73 -19.84 -19.58
C GLU A 189 3.73 -20.65 -20.39
N GLU A 190 4.87 -20.05 -20.67
CA GLU A 190 6.00 -20.74 -21.28
C GLU A 190 6.99 -21.14 -20.19
N VAL A 191 7.23 -22.44 -20.06
CA VAL A 191 8.16 -22.98 -19.08
C VAL A 191 9.21 -23.85 -19.76
N TYR A 192 10.38 -23.97 -19.17
CA TYR A 192 11.38 -24.93 -19.64
C TYR A 192 10.92 -26.35 -19.32
N PRO A 193 11.19 -27.32 -20.19
CA PRO A 193 10.82 -28.74 -19.98
C PRO A 193 11.27 -29.31 -18.63
N GLN A 194 12.40 -28.82 -18.12
CA GLN A 194 12.97 -29.21 -16.82
C GLN A 194 12.12 -28.83 -15.61
N ALA A 195 11.21 -27.85 -15.77
CA ALA A 195 10.29 -27.45 -14.72
C ALA A 195 9.07 -28.36 -14.58
N LEU A 196 8.88 -29.28 -15.52
CA LEU A 196 7.81 -30.27 -15.49
C LEU A 196 8.26 -31.52 -14.73
N PRO A 197 7.33 -32.34 -14.20
CA PRO A 197 7.66 -33.58 -13.53
C PRO A 197 8.46 -34.53 -14.45
N GLU A 198 9.43 -35.24 -13.88
CA GLU A 198 10.27 -36.22 -14.62
C GLU A 198 9.40 -37.27 -15.33
N GLY A 199 9.71 -37.54 -16.60
CA GLY A 199 8.99 -38.52 -17.41
C GLY A 199 7.62 -38.07 -17.91
N PHE A 200 7.23 -36.79 -17.73
CA PHE A 200 5.97 -36.28 -18.24
C PHE A 200 5.99 -36.01 -19.75
N LEU A 201 7.12 -35.54 -20.25
CA LEU A 201 7.38 -35.38 -21.69
C LEU A 201 8.26 -36.53 -22.17
N ASP A 202 7.96 -37.11 -23.34
CA ASP A 202 8.78 -38.13 -23.98
C ASP A 202 10.14 -37.53 -24.40
N ASP A 203 11.21 -38.36 -24.43
CA ASP A 203 12.58 -37.92 -24.78
C ASP A 203 12.66 -37.24 -26.15
N SER A 204 11.81 -37.63 -27.10
CA SER A 204 11.65 -36.97 -28.41
C SER A 204 11.00 -35.58 -28.31
N GLU A 205 10.31 -35.31 -27.22
CA GLU A 205 9.61 -34.03 -26.95
C GLU A 205 10.46 -33.07 -26.10
N GLN A 206 11.51 -33.59 -25.44
CA GLN A 206 12.45 -32.79 -24.66
C GLN A 206 13.47 -32.03 -25.54
N GLY A 207 13.56 -32.37 -26.84
CA GLY A 207 14.51 -31.78 -27.77
C GLY A 207 15.94 -32.30 -27.54
N GLU A 208 16.69 -32.60 -28.60
CA GLU A 208 18.12 -32.97 -28.50
C GLU A 208 18.90 -31.84 -27.84
N TYR A 209 19.41 -32.11 -26.64
CA TYR A 209 20.35 -31.25 -25.93
C TYR A 209 21.66 -31.21 -26.73
N GLY A 210 21.88 -30.19 -27.53
CA GLY A 210 23.17 -30.05 -28.21
C GLY A 210 23.27 -29.07 -29.38
N SER A 211 22.19 -28.50 -29.83
CA SER A 211 22.20 -27.44 -30.85
C SER A 211 21.42 -26.21 -30.33
N ASP A 212 21.55 -25.06 -30.98
CA ASP A 212 20.94 -23.77 -30.63
C ASP A 212 19.42 -23.80 -30.33
N GLU A 213 18.80 -24.96 -30.28
CA GLU A 213 17.44 -25.27 -29.86
C GLU A 213 17.20 -25.34 -28.33
N SER A 214 18.20 -25.06 -27.51
CA SER A 214 18.12 -25.03 -26.03
C SER A 214 17.14 -23.99 -25.46
N LYS A 215 16.45 -23.24 -26.30
CA LYS A 215 15.42 -22.26 -25.96
C LYS A 215 13.99 -22.75 -26.20
N LYS A 216 13.75 -24.02 -26.49
CA LYS A 216 12.38 -24.50 -26.68
C LYS A 216 11.66 -24.56 -25.35
N THR A 217 10.85 -23.55 -25.10
CA THR A 217 9.88 -23.52 -24.00
C THR A 217 8.64 -24.35 -24.38
N VAL A 218 8.00 -24.92 -23.38
CA VAL A 218 6.74 -25.66 -23.54
C VAL A 218 5.62 -24.82 -22.96
N LYS A 219 4.50 -24.75 -23.68
CA LYS A 219 3.31 -24.04 -23.21
C LYS A 219 2.54 -24.88 -22.20
N VAL A 220 2.38 -24.32 -21.02
CA VAL A 220 1.56 -24.87 -19.92
C VAL A 220 0.29 -24.02 -19.83
N TYR A 221 -0.84 -24.68 -19.79
CA TYR A 221 -2.14 -24.04 -19.62
C TYR A 221 -2.68 -24.34 -18.22
N THR A 222 -2.88 -23.30 -17.41
CA THR A 222 -3.56 -23.42 -16.11
C THR A 222 -5.03 -23.06 -16.30
N CYS A 223 -5.89 -24.04 -16.12
CA CYS A 223 -7.34 -23.89 -16.16
C CYS A 223 -7.91 -23.68 -14.77
N ILE A 224 -8.69 -22.63 -14.60
CA ILE A 224 -9.35 -22.26 -13.35
C ILE A 224 -10.84 -22.12 -13.63
N LYS A 225 -11.69 -22.82 -12.86
CA LYS A 225 -13.14 -22.79 -13.00
C LYS A 225 -13.83 -22.50 -11.67
N PHE A 226 -14.81 -21.64 -11.73
CA PHE A 226 -15.66 -21.30 -10.59
C PHE A 226 -17.06 -21.88 -10.84
N TYR A 227 -17.49 -22.79 -10.00
CA TYR A 227 -18.84 -23.35 -10.04
C TYR A 227 -19.22 -23.88 -8.67
N ASP A 228 -20.51 -23.84 -8.38
CA ASP A 228 -21.11 -24.33 -7.12
C ASP A 228 -20.48 -23.77 -5.84
N GLY A 229 -19.97 -22.52 -5.92
CA GLY A 229 -19.30 -21.83 -4.81
C GLY A 229 -17.86 -22.28 -4.55
N ASP A 230 -17.30 -23.14 -5.39
CA ASP A 230 -15.94 -23.62 -5.30
C ASP A 230 -15.09 -23.17 -6.51
N CYS A 231 -13.79 -23.00 -6.29
CA CYS A 231 -12.78 -22.74 -7.32
C CYS A 231 -11.94 -23.98 -7.50
N HIS A 232 -11.86 -24.49 -8.71
CA HIS A 232 -11.06 -25.65 -9.09
C HIS A 232 -10.04 -25.24 -10.14
N TRP A 233 -8.83 -25.82 -10.07
CA TRP A 233 -7.80 -25.57 -11.08
C TRP A 233 -6.96 -26.82 -11.33
N TYR A 234 -6.39 -26.90 -12.52
CA TYR A 234 -5.43 -27.90 -12.93
C TYR A 234 -4.53 -27.35 -14.04
N GLN A 235 -3.40 -28.02 -14.30
CA GLN A 235 -2.49 -27.67 -15.38
C GLN A 235 -2.51 -28.70 -16.47
N GLU A 236 -2.37 -28.26 -17.71
CA GLU A 236 -2.35 -29.09 -18.91
C GLU A 236 -1.20 -28.68 -19.82
N VAL A 237 -0.51 -29.68 -20.38
CA VAL A 237 0.56 -29.53 -21.36
C VAL A 237 0.29 -30.47 -22.51
N LYS A 238 0.25 -29.97 -23.76
CA LYS A 238 -0.01 -30.77 -24.98
C LYS A 238 -1.24 -31.67 -24.88
N GLY A 239 -2.28 -31.23 -24.16
CA GLY A 239 -3.52 -32.01 -24.00
C GLY A 239 -3.46 -33.12 -22.93
N LYS A 240 -2.33 -33.24 -22.18
CA LYS A 240 -2.20 -34.15 -21.04
C LYS A 240 -2.22 -33.33 -19.74
N GLU A 241 -3.01 -33.75 -18.75
CA GLU A 241 -3.03 -33.13 -17.44
C GLU A 241 -1.72 -33.40 -16.68
N VAL A 242 -1.14 -32.37 -16.07
CA VAL A 242 0.09 -32.52 -15.27
C VAL A 242 -0.27 -33.13 -13.91
N PRO A 243 0.36 -34.21 -13.49
CA PRO A 243 0.07 -34.87 -12.22
C PRO A 243 0.26 -33.92 -11.02
N ASN A 244 -0.57 -34.09 -10.00
CA ASN A 244 -0.52 -33.34 -8.74
C ASN A 244 -0.72 -31.81 -8.85
N THR A 245 -1.28 -31.32 -9.98
CA THR A 245 -1.58 -29.89 -10.16
C THR A 245 -3.03 -29.51 -9.86
N HIS A 246 -3.87 -30.51 -9.61
CA HIS A 246 -5.25 -30.24 -9.20
C HIS A 246 -5.32 -29.59 -7.84
N GLY A 247 -6.10 -28.53 -7.76
CA GLY A 247 -6.41 -27.86 -6.51
C GLY A 247 -7.86 -27.43 -6.45
N MET A 248 -8.36 -27.29 -5.23
CA MET A 248 -9.70 -26.84 -4.93
C MET A 248 -9.72 -25.96 -3.68
N CYS A 249 -10.51 -24.89 -3.72
CA CYS A 249 -10.82 -24.07 -2.55
C CYS A 249 -12.19 -23.41 -2.71
N LYS A 250 -12.69 -22.79 -1.67
CA LYS A 250 -13.89 -21.95 -1.76
C LYS A 250 -13.64 -20.77 -2.71
N ALA A 251 -14.64 -20.40 -3.50
CA ALA A 251 -14.55 -19.29 -4.44
C ALA A 251 -14.13 -17.97 -3.75
N ASP A 252 -14.61 -17.74 -2.53
CA ASP A 252 -14.30 -16.55 -1.73
C ASP A 252 -12.83 -16.43 -1.33
N CYS A 253 -12.07 -17.51 -1.29
CA CYS A 253 -10.66 -17.55 -0.95
C CYS A 253 -9.78 -18.07 -2.08
N ALA A 254 -10.26 -17.94 -3.33
CA ALA A 254 -9.53 -18.35 -4.51
C ALA A 254 -8.15 -17.66 -4.59
N PRO A 255 -7.09 -18.38 -5.02
CA PRO A 255 -5.77 -17.77 -5.19
C PRO A 255 -5.67 -16.84 -6.39
N TRP A 256 -6.63 -16.91 -7.33
CA TRP A 256 -6.68 -16.11 -8.54
C TRP A 256 -7.63 -14.94 -8.37
N ILE A 257 -7.15 -13.70 -8.54
CA ILE A 257 -7.92 -12.47 -8.44
C ILE A 257 -7.82 -11.75 -9.79
N CYS A 258 -8.91 -11.74 -10.57
CA CYS A 258 -8.96 -11.11 -11.88
C CYS A 258 -9.59 -9.72 -11.78
N LEU A 259 -8.77 -8.67 -11.99
CA LEU A 259 -9.12 -7.27 -11.81
C LEU A 259 -9.47 -6.59 -13.12
N ARG A 260 -10.41 -5.65 -13.04
CA ARG A 260 -10.74 -4.70 -14.10
C ARG A 260 -10.61 -3.28 -13.58
N PHE A 261 -10.14 -2.36 -14.43
CA PHE A 261 -10.07 -0.94 -14.08
C PHE A 261 -11.44 -0.29 -14.21
N ASP A 262 -12.04 -0.34 -15.38
CA ASP A 262 -13.38 0.19 -15.66
C ASP A 262 -14.27 -0.92 -16.20
N ARG A 263 -15.45 -1.04 -15.62
CA ARG A 263 -16.42 -2.10 -15.93
C ARG A 263 -17.47 -1.57 -16.89
N VAL A 264 -17.58 -2.21 -18.04
CA VAL A 264 -18.69 -2.00 -18.98
C VAL A 264 -19.59 -3.24 -18.97
N ASP A 265 -20.89 -3.04 -18.93
CA ASP A 265 -21.85 -4.13 -18.95
C ASP A 265 -21.75 -4.94 -20.25
N GLY A 266 -21.78 -6.26 -20.12
CA GLY A 266 -21.60 -7.18 -21.25
C GLY A 266 -20.17 -7.37 -21.74
N GLU A 267 -19.17 -6.68 -21.20
CA GLU A 267 -17.75 -6.89 -21.53
C GLU A 267 -17.08 -7.82 -20.51
N GLU A 268 -16.32 -8.81 -21.01
CA GLU A 268 -15.54 -9.74 -20.18
C GLU A 268 -14.28 -9.08 -19.61
N PHE A 269 -13.73 -8.12 -20.36
CA PHE A 269 -12.53 -7.37 -20.02
C PHE A 269 -12.85 -5.92 -19.67
N GLY A 270 -12.07 -5.33 -18.78
CA GLY A 270 -12.18 -3.93 -18.40
C GLY A 270 -11.46 -3.00 -19.37
N ARG A 271 -11.85 -1.72 -19.37
CA ARG A 271 -11.21 -0.67 -20.15
C ARG A 271 -10.14 0.02 -19.33
N SER A 272 -9.10 0.55 -20.02
CA SER A 272 -7.95 1.14 -19.35
C SER A 272 -8.17 2.63 -19.05
N PHE A 273 -7.47 3.13 -18.02
CA PHE A 273 -7.41 4.56 -17.76
C PHE A 273 -6.70 5.32 -18.87
N VAL A 274 -5.56 4.80 -19.33
CA VAL A 274 -4.75 5.43 -20.37
C VAL A 274 -5.50 5.52 -21.69
N GLU A 275 -6.37 4.56 -22.00
CA GLU A 275 -7.21 4.56 -23.20
C GLU A 275 -8.05 5.85 -23.31
N GLN A 276 -8.56 6.36 -22.18
CA GLN A 276 -9.38 7.58 -22.14
C GLN A 276 -8.59 8.83 -22.55
N TYR A 277 -7.27 8.83 -22.34
CA TYR A 277 -6.37 9.95 -22.64
C TYR A 277 -5.38 9.64 -23.76
N TYR A 278 -5.58 8.52 -24.45
CA TYR A 278 -4.66 8.05 -25.49
C TYR A 278 -4.45 9.09 -26.62
N GLY A 279 -5.52 9.77 -27.04
CA GLY A 279 -5.43 10.80 -28.07
C GLY A 279 -4.54 11.98 -27.68
N ASP A 280 -4.62 12.43 -26.43
CA ASP A 280 -3.79 13.53 -25.93
C ASP A 280 -2.31 13.09 -25.78
N LEU A 281 -2.07 11.86 -25.29
CA LEU A 281 -0.73 11.30 -25.17
C LEU A 281 -0.07 11.09 -26.53
N LEU A 282 -0.83 10.59 -27.52
CA LEU A 282 -0.34 10.41 -28.87
C LEU A 282 -0.05 11.75 -29.57
N ALA A 283 -0.91 12.76 -29.36
CA ALA A 283 -0.68 14.10 -29.88
C ALA A 283 0.59 14.72 -29.26
N LEU A 284 0.78 14.55 -27.95
CA LEU A 284 1.98 15.01 -27.26
C LEU A 284 3.24 14.32 -27.79
N GLU A 285 3.19 13.01 -28.03
CA GLU A 285 4.29 12.22 -28.61
C GLU A 285 4.69 12.76 -30.00
N ASN A 286 3.71 12.88 -30.90
CA ASN A 286 3.93 13.33 -32.25
C ASN A 286 4.47 14.78 -32.33
N LEU A 287 3.94 15.67 -31.48
CA LEU A 287 4.41 17.06 -31.42
C LEU A 287 5.83 17.14 -30.84
N SER A 288 6.13 16.37 -29.79
CA SER A 288 7.47 16.31 -29.18
C SER A 288 8.49 15.78 -30.19
N GLN A 289 8.17 14.73 -30.94
CA GLN A 289 9.01 14.21 -32.02
C GLN A 289 9.23 15.26 -33.10
N ALA A 290 8.16 15.91 -33.60
CA ALA A 290 8.24 16.91 -34.66
C ALA A 290 9.10 18.11 -34.27
N ILE A 291 9.01 18.59 -33.02
CA ILE A 291 9.85 19.67 -32.51
C ILE A 291 11.31 19.25 -32.44
N LEU A 292 11.63 18.07 -31.95
CA LEU A 292 12.99 17.55 -31.88
C LEU A 292 13.60 17.41 -33.28
N GLU A 293 12.87 16.82 -34.22
CA GLU A 293 13.30 16.67 -35.60
C GLU A 293 13.49 18.03 -36.30
N SER A 294 12.55 18.96 -36.10
CA SER A 294 12.64 20.31 -36.64
C SER A 294 13.79 21.10 -36.04
N SER A 295 14.05 20.94 -34.74
CA SER A 295 15.20 21.58 -34.07
C SER A 295 16.52 21.01 -34.54
N ALA A 296 16.60 19.69 -34.75
CA ALA A 296 17.78 19.04 -35.31
C ALA A 296 18.03 19.47 -36.76
N ALA A 297 16.98 19.66 -37.58
CA ALA A 297 17.07 20.17 -38.92
C ALA A 297 17.49 21.67 -38.96
N ALA A 298 16.94 22.47 -38.04
CA ALA A 298 17.29 23.91 -37.94
C ALA A 298 18.75 24.13 -37.46
N ALA A 299 19.31 23.19 -36.70
CA ALA A 299 20.71 23.22 -36.28
C ALA A 299 21.68 22.96 -37.43
N LYS A 300 21.22 22.40 -38.56
CA LYS A 300 22.01 22.17 -39.76
C LYS A 300 22.02 23.44 -40.58
N VAL A 301 23.13 24.15 -40.59
CA VAL A 301 23.36 25.31 -41.46
C VAL A 301 23.91 24.82 -42.79
N LEU A 302 23.13 25.01 -43.87
CA LEU A 302 23.56 24.70 -45.22
C LEU A 302 23.85 26.00 -45.95
N PHE A 303 25.08 26.11 -46.49
CA PHE A 303 25.48 27.21 -47.36
C PHE A 303 25.28 26.82 -48.79
N MET A 304 24.50 27.58 -49.51
CA MET A 304 24.39 27.44 -50.97
C MET A 304 25.26 28.51 -51.62
N VAL A 305 26.12 28.06 -52.55
CA VAL A 305 26.99 28.95 -53.30
C VAL A 305 26.51 28.95 -54.75
N ASN A 306 26.32 30.13 -55.30
CA ASN A 306 25.93 30.29 -56.71
C ASN A 306 27.02 29.70 -57.60
N PRO A 307 26.73 28.71 -58.50
CA PRO A 307 27.71 28.08 -59.36
C PRO A 307 28.33 29.06 -60.37
N ASN A 308 27.64 30.15 -60.73
CA ASN A 308 28.08 31.17 -61.62
C ASN A 308 28.69 32.38 -60.92
N GLY A 309 28.83 32.34 -59.57
CA GLY A 309 29.39 33.44 -58.79
C GLY A 309 30.92 33.42 -58.73
N MET A 310 31.49 34.52 -58.28
CA MET A 310 32.95 34.67 -58.15
C MET A 310 33.50 33.97 -56.87
N THR A 311 32.66 33.59 -55.98
CA THR A 311 33.03 32.97 -54.68
C THR A 311 33.31 31.48 -54.88
N ARG A 312 34.53 31.05 -54.55
CA ARG A 312 34.91 29.62 -54.64
C ARG A 312 34.52 28.84 -53.38
N PRO A 313 33.69 27.78 -53.50
CA PRO A 313 33.19 27.00 -52.35
C PRO A 313 34.31 26.44 -51.47
N ARG A 314 35.40 25.93 -52.06
CA ARG A 314 36.54 25.36 -51.34
C ARG A 314 37.30 26.39 -50.49
N THR A 315 37.42 27.64 -51.00
CA THR A 315 38.11 28.72 -50.29
C THR A 315 37.30 29.14 -49.05
N LEU A 316 35.97 29.19 -49.22
CA LEU A 316 35.07 29.50 -48.11
C LEU A 316 35.03 28.39 -47.06
N ALA A 317 35.01 27.13 -47.48
CA ALA A 317 34.97 25.99 -46.58
C ALA A 317 36.24 25.83 -45.73
N ASN A 318 37.39 26.25 -46.25
CA ASN A 318 38.69 26.16 -45.56
C ASN A 318 39.10 27.47 -44.85
N ALA A 319 38.24 28.50 -44.91
CA ALA A 319 38.55 29.79 -44.30
C ALA A 319 38.44 29.70 -42.76
N ALA A 320 39.47 30.20 -42.08
CA ALA A 320 39.45 30.32 -40.62
C ALA A 320 38.47 31.43 -40.18
N ASN A 321 38.02 31.38 -38.95
CA ASN A 321 37.16 32.42 -38.39
C ASN A 321 37.88 33.79 -38.44
N GLY A 322 37.26 34.80 -39.07
CA GLY A 322 37.84 36.12 -39.29
C GLY A 322 38.72 36.25 -40.55
N ALA A 323 38.86 35.23 -41.39
CA ALA A 323 39.64 35.30 -42.65
C ALA A 323 38.94 36.18 -43.68
N ILE A 324 39.77 36.94 -44.42
CA ILE A 324 39.29 37.74 -45.57
C ILE A 324 39.29 36.86 -46.82
N VAL A 325 38.12 36.60 -47.35
CA VAL A 325 37.91 35.77 -48.55
C VAL A 325 37.40 36.63 -49.67
N GLN A 326 37.93 36.46 -50.89
CA GLN A 326 37.48 37.17 -52.09
C GLN A 326 36.16 36.54 -52.58
N GLY A 327 35.12 37.36 -52.76
CA GLY A 327 33.79 36.90 -53.19
C GLY A 327 32.74 37.98 -53.04
N ALA A 328 31.55 37.72 -53.58
CA ALA A 328 30.39 38.59 -53.40
C ALA A 328 29.48 37.97 -52.29
N ALA A 329 28.99 38.78 -51.36
CA ALA A 329 28.09 38.33 -50.31
C ALA A 329 26.77 37.75 -50.85
N THR A 330 26.36 38.16 -52.04
CA THR A 330 25.20 37.68 -52.79
C THR A 330 25.36 36.27 -53.38
N ASP A 331 26.61 35.78 -53.47
CA ASP A 331 26.91 34.46 -54.01
C ASP A 331 26.67 33.35 -52.98
N VAL A 332 26.60 33.69 -51.71
CA VAL A 332 26.45 32.74 -50.61
C VAL A 332 25.12 33.01 -49.92
N THR A 333 24.23 32.07 -50.03
CA THR A 333 22.95 32.09 -49.29
C THR A 333 22.95 31.01 -48.22
N VAL A 334 22.54 31.40 -47.04
CA VAL A 334 22.34 30.45 -45.96
C VAL A 334 20.91 29.94 -46.05
N VAL A 335 20.77 28.62 -46.21
CA VAL A 335 19.46 27.98 -46.17
C VAL A 335 19.12 27.76 -44.72
N GLN A 336 18.34 28.64 -44.13
CA GLN A 336 17.78 28.50 -42.82
C GLN A 336 16.28 28.22 -42.93
N THR A 337 15.82 27.24 -42.20
CA THR A 337 14.40 26.91 -42.08
C THR A 337 13.74 27.96 -41.19
N GLN A 338 13.01 28.92 -41.76
CA GLN A 338 12.30 29.97 -41.02
C GLN A 338 10.97 29.43 -40.46
N LYS A 339 11.05 28.45 -39.51
CA LYS A 339 9.87 27.84 -38.87
C LYS A 339 9.73 28.20 -37.39
N ALA A 340 10.36 29.31 -36.98
CA ALA A 340 10.32 29.70 -35.54
C ALA A 340 8.88 29.95 -35.04
N ALA A 341 8.02 30.55 -35.87
CA ALA A 341 6.62 30.78 -35.51
C ALA A 341 5.82 29.46 -35.35
N ASP A 342 6.03 28.51 -36.27
CA ASP A 342 5.37 27.20 -36.19
C ASP A 342 5.81 26.42 -34.95
N MET A 343 7.10 26.48 -34.57
CA MET A 343 7.62 25.89 -33.34
C MET A 343 7.02 26.53 -32.10
N GLN A 344 6.80 27.84 -32.06
CA GLN A 344 6.14 28.51 -30.94
C GLN A 344 4.69 28.04 -30.78
N ILE A 345 3.95 27.90 -31.89
CA ILE A 345 2.57 27.37 -31.84
C ILE A 345 2.56 25.92 -31.36
N ALA A 346 3.49 25.09 -31.82
CA ALA A 346 3.62 23.72 -31.40
C ALA A 346 3.93 23.61 -29.87
N ASN A 347 4.86 24.42 -29.36
CA ASN A 347 5.17 24.49 -27.94
C ASN A 347 3.97 24.94 -27.12
N ALA A 348 3.24 25.98 -27.53
CA ALA A 348 2.04 26.43 -26.84
C ALA A 348 0.93 25.35 -26.84
N THR A 349 0.88 24.51 -27.89
CA THR A 349 -0.05 23.38 -27.95
C THR A 349 0.37 22.26 -27.01
N ILE A 350 1.68 21.95 -26.95
CA ILE A 350 2.23 21.00 -25.98
C ILE A 350 1.86 21.41 -24.54
N GLU A 351 2.11 22.66 -24.15
CA GLU A 351 1.80 23.17 -22.82
C GLU A 351 0.30 23.01 -22.46
N ARG A 352 -0.59 23.24 -23.44
CA ARG A 352 -2.04 23.03 -23.24
C ARG A 352 -2.39 21.55 -23.05
N ILE A 353 -1.78 20.65 -23.82
CA ILE A 353 -2.00 19.20 -23.70
C ILE A 353 -1.44 18.71 -22.37
N GLU A 354 -0.21 19.14 -22.02
CA GLU A 354 0.39 18.80 -20.72
C GLU A 354 -0.48 19.28 -19.55
N GLY A 355 -1.03 20.50 -19.62
CA GLY A 355 -1.94 21.02 -18.59
C GLY A 355 -3.19 20.15 -18.40
N ARG A 356 -3.81 19.67 -19.49
CA ARG A 356 -4.95 18.72 -19.42
C ARG A 356 -4.55 17.37 -18.82
N LEU A 357 -3.43 16.83 -19.30
CA LEU A 357 -2.91 15.56 -18.81
C LEU A 357 -2.45 15.64 -17.35
N GLN A 358 -1.87 16.78 -16.92
CA GLN A 358 -1.51 17.00 -15.52
C GLN A 358 -2.73 16.87 -14.60
N TYR A 359 -3.85 17.45 -15.02
CA TYR A 359 -5.10 17.32 -14.28
C TYR A 359 -5.59 15.87 -14.26
N ALA A 360 -5.61 15.20 -15.42
CA ALA A 360 -6.07 13.82 -15.54
C ALA A 360 -5.24 12.83 -14.69
N PHE A 361 -3.91 12.94 -14.74
CA PHE A 361 -2.99 12.08 -13.97
C PHE A 361 -2.75 12.57 -12.53
N MET A 362 -3.50 13.58 -12.07
CA MET A 362 -3.42 14.14 -10.72
C MET A 362 -2.03 14.67 -10.32
N LEU A 363 -1.21 15.07 -11.29
CA LEU A 363 0.15 15.55 -11.05
C LEU A 363 0.19 16.94 -10.38
N HIS A 364 -0.94 17.64 -10.27
CA HIS A 364 -1.02 18.96 -9.64
C HIS A 364 -0.67 18.98 -8.15
N THR A 365 -0.83 17.86 -7.45
CA THR A 365 -0.46 17.75 -6.04
C THR A 365 1.04 17.87 -5.79
N ALA A 366 1.87 17.68 -6.83
CA ALA A 366 3.32 17.78 -6.75
C ALA A 366 3.85 19.18 -7.09
N ILE A 367 3.04 20.03 -7.72
CA ILE A 367 3.43 21.40 -8.09
C ILE A 367 2.78 22.34 -7.09
N GLN A 368 3.49 22.62 -5.98
CA GLN A 368 3.16 23.79 -5.16
C GLN A 368 3.27 25.01 -6.07
N ARG A 369 2.14 25.68 -6.31
CA ARG A 369 2.19 27.01 -6.92
C ARG A 369 3.11 27.87 -6.06
N PRO A 370 4.10 28.56 -6.64
CA PRO A 370 4.86 29.58 -5.92
C PRO A 370 3.94 30.80 -5.70
N GLY A 371 2.99 30.66 -4.80
CA GLY A 371 2.07 31.70 -4.38
C GLY A 371 2.16 31.83 -2.86
N GLU A 372 2.60 32.98 -2.42
CA GLU A 372 2.57 33.37 -1.02
C GLU A 372 1.14 33.18 -0.48
N ARG A 373 0.95 32.32 0.52
CA ARG A 373 -0.28 32.07 1.29
C ARG A 373 -1.27 31.05 0.69
N VAL A 374 -0.84 29.83 0.49
CA VAL A 374 -1.79 28.71 0.40
C VAL A 374 -2.19 28.31 1.82
N THR A 375 -3.47 28.43 2.17
CA THR A 375 -3.96 28.06 3.50
C THR A 375 -4.05 26.54 3.64
N ALA A 376 -3.86 26.03 4.85
CA ALA A 376 -4.02 24.59 5.12
C ALA A 376 -5.40 24.06 4.70
N GLU A 377 -6.42 24.91 4.74
CA GLU A 377 -7.80 24.64 4.31
C GLU A 377 -7.90 24.42 2.79
N GLU A 378 -7.19 25.20 2.01
CA GLU A 378 -7.18 25.08 0.54
C GLU A 378 -6.50 23.78 0.10
N ILE A 379 -5.42 23.37 0.79
CA ILE A 379 -4.76 22.06 0.57
C ILE A 379 -5.70 20.91 0.94
N ARG A 380 -6.45 21.03 2.02
CA ARG A 380 -7.46 20.04 2.42
C ARG A 380 -8.57 19.92 1.38
N PHE A 381 -9.10 21.06 0.92
CA PHE A 381 -10.17 21.10 -0.07
C PHE A 381 -9.71 20.48 -1.40
N MET A 382 -8.53 20.83 -1.90
CA MET A 382 -7.96 20.21 -3.11
C MET A 382 -7.74 18.71 -2.94
N SER A 383 -7.32 18.25 -1.76
CA SER A 383 -7.17 16.83 -1.46
C SER A 383 -8.52 16.10 -1.45
N GLN A 384 -9.56 16.72 -0.92
CA GLN A 384 -10.91 16.17 -0.90
C GLN A 384 -11.53 16.09 -2.30
N GLU A 385 -11.35 17.13 -3.12
CA GLU A 385 -11.84 17.17 -4.50
C GLU A 385 -11.17 16.09 -5.37
N LEU A 386 -9.85 15.91 -5.24
CA LEU A 386 -9.10 14.86 -5.90
C LEU A 386 -9.56 13.46 -5.48
N ASN A 387 -9.88 13.27 -4.20
CA ASN A 387 -10.39 12.00 -3.69
C ASN A 387 -11.82 11.73 -4.18
N ALA A 388 -12.65 12.76 -4.32
CA ALA A 388 -14.01 12.63 -4.85
C ALA A 388 -14.00 12.17 -6.33
N GLY A 389 -13.09 12.68 -7.15
CA GLY A 389 -12.93 12.29 -8.56
C GLY A 389 -12.52 10.82 -8.76
N THR A 390 -11.92 10.18 -7.74
CA THR A 390 -11.46 8.78 -7.79
C THR A 390 -12.32 7.81 -6.99
N ALA A 391 -13.37 8.29 -6.33
CA ALA A 391 -14.22 7.47 -5.45
C ALA A 391 -14.85 6.25 -6.15
N GLY A 392 -15.29 6.41 -7.41
CA GLY A 392 -15.84 5.30 -8.21
C GLY A 392 -14.83 4.18 -8.45
N LEU A 393 -13.59 4.53 -8.78
CA LEU A 393 -12.50 3.59 -8.98
C LEU A 393 -12.16 2.83 -7.68
N TYR A 394 -12.10 3.55 -6.55
CA TYR A 394 -11.86 2.91 -5.26
C TYR A 394 -12.94 1.89 -4.90
N SER A 395 -14.20 2.15 -5.23
CA SER A 395 -15.30 1.23 -4.98
C SER A 395 -15.11 -0.10 -5.73
N ILE A 396 -14.73 -0.05 -7.01
CA ILE A 396 -14.48 -1.26 -7.81
C ILE A 396 -13.29 -2.03 -7.25
N LEU A 397 -12.17 -1.36 -6.99
CA LEU A 397 -10.95 -1.99 -6.46
C LEU A 397 -11.14 -2.55 -5.04
N THR A 398 -12.02 -1.94 -4.25
CA THR A 398 -12.40 -2.48 -2.95
C THR A 398 -13.09 -3.83 -3.08
N GLN A 399 -14.01 -3.97 -4.00
CA GLN A 399 -14.77 -5.20 -4.19
C GLN A 399 -13.97 -6.27 -4.92
N GLU A 400 -13.28 -5.92 -6.01
CA GLU A 400 -12.56 -6.88 -6.84
C GLU A 400 -11.16 -7.23 -6.31
N LEU A 401 -10.50 -6.35 -5.52
CA LEU A 401 -9.14 -6.56 -5.02
C LEU A 401 -9.07 -6.72 -3.50
N GLN A 402 -9.48 -5.71 -2.71
CA GLN A 402 -9.22 -5.72 -1.28
C GLN A 402 -9.90 -6.89 -0.57
N LEU A 403 -11.19 -7.10 -0.79
CA LEU A 403 -11.94 -8.19 -0.14
C LEU A 403 -11.42 -9.58 -0.49
N PRO A 404 -11.23 -9.95 -1.77
CA PRO A 404 -10.67 -11.25 -2.13
C PRO A 404 -9.25 -11.44 -1.59
N LEU A 405 -8.42 -10.39 -1.63
CA LEU A 405 -7.05 -10.44 -1.12
C LEU A 405 -7.01 -10.73 0.38
N VAL A 406 -7.80 -10.00 1.19
CA VAL A 406 -7.89 -10.21 2.64
C VAL A 406 -8.36 -11.62 2.95
N ARG A 407 -9.44 -12.09 2.31
CA ARG A 407 -9.97 -13.44 2.51
C ARG A 407 -8.92 -14.52 2.17
N ARG A 408 -8.19 -14.31 1.07
CA ARG A 408 -7.12 -15.23 0.68
C ARG A 408 -5.96 -15.24 1.66
N LEU A 409 -5.48 -14.08 2.10
CA LEU A 409 -4.40 -13.97 3.09
C LEU A 409 -4.82 -14.58 4.45
N MET A 410 -6.05 -14.34 4.89
CA MET A 410 -6.59 -14.98 6.10
C MET A 410 -6.61 -16.51 5.96
N HIS A 411 -7.04 -17.02 4.81
CA HIS A 411 -7.05 -18.45 4.53
C HIS A 411 -5.62 -19.06 4.57
N ILE A 412 -4.62 -18.37 4.01
CA ILE A 412 -3.22 -18.79 4.05
C ILE A 412 -2.73 -18.85 5.50
N LEU A 413 -2.99 -17.81 6.29
CA LEU A 413 -2.59 -17.75 7.70
C LEU A 413 -3.28 -18.82 8.56
N GLN A 414 -4.55 -19.11 8.29
CA GLN A 414 -5.29 -20.20 8.96
C GLN A 414 -4.67 -21.55 8.63
N ARG A 415 -4.34 -21.80 7.36
CA ARG A 415 -3.67 -23.03 6.93
C ARG A 415 -2.29 -23.20 7.59
N GLN A 416 -1.55 -22.12 7.76
CA GLN A 416 -0.27 -22.08 8.46
C GLN A 416 -0.40 -22.15 10.00
N ARG A 417 -1.62 -22.20 10.55
CA ARG A 417 -1.92 -22.20 11.99
C ARG A 417 -1.34 -20.98 12.73
N LYS A 418 -1.20 -19.86 12.04
CA LYS A 418 -0.73 -18.60 12.62
C LYS A 418 -1.86 -17.73 13.16
N LEU A 419 -3.11 -18.07 12.86
CA LEU A 419 -4.28 -17.38 13.39
C LEU A 419 -4.97 -18.22 14.46
N PRO A 420 -5.54 -17.57 15.48
CA PRO A 420 -6.42 -18.23 16.42
C PRO A 420 -7.65 -18.80 15.70
N ALA A 421 -8.21 -19.88 16.23
CA ALA A 421 -9.47 -20.42 15.69
C ALA A 421 -10.60 -19.41 15.96
N PHE A 422 -11.24 -18.95 14.90
CA PHE A 422 -12.41 -18.08 15.05
C PHE A 422 -13.61 -18.90 15.52
N PRO A 423 -14.42 -18.35 16.45
CA PRO A 423 -15.67 -18.97 16.81
C PRO A 423 -16.58 -19.05 15.57
N ARG A 424 -17.23 -20.18 15.40
CA ARG A 424 -18.21 -20.42 14.33
C ARG A 424 -19.59 -20.05 14.82
N GLY A 425 -20.29 -19.22 14.06
CA GLY A 425 -21.67 -18.90 14.37
C GLY A 425 -22.67 -20.00 14.01
N VAL A 426 -23.93 -19.75 14.30
CA VAL A 426 -25.03 -20.65 14.01
C VAL A 426 -25.09 -20.95 12.50
N GLY A 427 -25.11 -22.24 12.14
CA GLY A 427 -25.14 -22.68 10.74
C GLY A 427 -23.78 -22.72 10.04
N ASN A 428 -22.68 -22.78 10.77
CA ASN A 428 -21.31 -22.90 10.24
C ASN A 428 -20.86 -21.73 9.35
N LYS A 429 -21.54 -20.57 9.44
CA LYS A 429 -21.14 -19.35 8.74
C LYS A 429 -19.96 -18.67 9.45
N PRO A 430 -19.02 -18.06 8.72
CA PRO A 430 -17.97 -17.30 9.37
C PRO A 430 -18.56 -16.11 10.12
N LEU A 431 -18.27 -16.00 11.41
CA LEU A 431 -18.72 -14.89 12.26
C LEU A 431 -17.98 -13.60 11.96
N VAL A 432 -16.83 -13.71 11.35
CA VAL A 432 -15.92 -12.58 11.08
C VAL A 432 -15.96 -12.24 9.61
N ASN A 433 -16.40 -11.02 9.31
CA ASN A 433 -16.43 -10.50 7.96
C ASN A 433 -15.41 -9.36 7.82
N PRO A 434 -14.51 -9.42 6.82
CA PRO A 434 -13.64 -8.30 6.52
C PRO A 434 -14.47 -7.18 5.88
N LYS A 435 -14.40 -5.99 6.46
CA LYS A 435 -14.90 -4.76 5.87
C LYS A 435 -13.72 -3.95 5.34
N PRO A 436 -13.69 -3.61 4.06
CA PRO A 436 -12.65 -2.76 3.54
C PRO A 436 -12.79 -1.35 4.12
N VAL A 437 -11.68 -0.78 4.50
CA VAL A 437 -11.60 0.63 4.94
C VAL A 437 -10.91 1.39 3.83
N THR A 438 -11.69 2.04 2.97
CA THR A 438 -11.17 2.70 1.79
C THR A 438 -10.97 4.20 1.97
N GLY A 439 -9.96 4.73 1.31
CA GLY A 439 -9.70 6.14 0.99
C GLY A 439 -10.05 7.14 2.09
N LEU A 440 -11.24 7.68 2.05
CA LEU A 440 -11.75 8.66 3.00
C LEU A 440 -11.91 8.13 4.42
N GLU A 441 -12.29 6.84 4.60
CA GLU A 441 -12.40 6.24 5.93
C GLU A 441 -11.03 5.90 6.53
N ALA A 442 -10.05 5.52 5.72
CA ALA A 442 -8.68 5.31 6.21
C ALA A 442 -8.00 6.63 6.58
N ILE A 443 -8.26 7.70 5.82
CA ILE A 443 -7.88 9.08 6.17
C ILE A 443 -8.71 9.57 7.35
N GLY A 444 -9.98 9.16 7.44
CA GLY A 444 -10.90 9.47 8.54
C GLY A 444 -10.49 8.84 9.87
N ARG A 445 -9.65 7.81 9.93
CA ARG A 445 -9.07 7.35 11.21
C ARG A 445 -8.15 8.38 11.85
N GLY A 446 -7.41 9.14 11.06
CA GLY A 446 -6.75 10.36 11.54
C GLY A 446 -7.74 11.43 11.95
N ASP A 447 -8.86 11.53 11.24
CA ASP A 447 -9.99 12.43 11.54
C ASP A 447 -10.81 11.93 12.74
N ASP A 448 -11.01 10.63 12.92
CA ASP A 448 -11.67 10.06 14.10
C ASP A 448 -10.86 10.32 15.39
N LYS A 449 -9.54 10.25 15.30
CA LYS A 449 -8.67 10.71 16.38
C LYS A 449 -8.87 12.17 16.69
N ASN A 450 -8.87 13.03 15.66
CA ASN A 450 -9.07 14.47 15.81
C ASN A 450 -10.48 14.79 16.33
N LYS A 451 -11.51 14.13 15.78
CA LYS A 451 -12.91 14.25 16.25
C LYS A 451 -13.07 13.78 17.70
N LEU A 452 -12.41 12.68 18.08
CA LEU A 452 -12.43 12.20 19.46
C LEU A 452 -11.73 13.19 20.40
N ILE A 453 -10.57 13.72 20.00
CA ILE A 453 -9.86 14.76 20.77
C ILE A 453 -10.72 16.03 20.85
N GLU A 454 -11.29 16.48 19.74
CA GLU A 454 -12.16 17.65 19.66
C GLU A 454 -13.42 17.45 20.51
N PHE A 455 -14.05 16.28 20.45
CA PHE A 455 -15.19 15.92 21.29
C PHE A 455 -14.82 15.95 22.79
N ILE A 456 -13.71 15.32 23.16
CA ILE A 456 -13.24 15.29 24.55
C ILE A 456 -12.90 16.71 25.03
N THR A 457 -12.22 17.49 24.20
CA THR A 457 -11.83 18.87 24.53
C THR A 457 -13.07 19.78 24.67
N THR A 458 -14.03 19.63 23.76
CA THR A 458 -15.28 20.40 23.79
C THR A 458 -16.13 19.99 24.99
N ALA A 459 -16.23 18.69 25.26
CA ALA A 459 -16.94 18.18 26.43
C ALA A 459 -16.32 18.69 27.74
N GLN A 460 -14.98 18.72 27.82
CA GLN A 460 -14.27 19.25 28.99
C GLN A 460 -14.50 20.76 29.18
N GLN A 461 -14.56 21.51 28.08
CA GLN A 461 -14.83 22.94 28.13
C GLN A 461 -16.28 23.28 28.54
N VAL A 462 -17.26 22.46 28.12
CA VAL A 462 -18.68 22.68 28.35
C VAL A 462 -19.14 22.13 29.71
N LEU A 463 -18.70 20.93 30.06
CA LEU A 463 -19.19 20.20 31.24
C LEU A 463 -18.28 20.34 32.46
N GLY A 464 -17.02 20.71 32.26
CA GLY A 464 -16.01 20.73 33.32
C GLY A 464 -15.41 19.32 33.61
N PRO A 465 -14.23 19.27 34.27
CA PRO A 465 -13.50 18.03 34.46
C PRO A 465 -14.18 17.03 35.43
N GLU A 466 -14.96 17.52 36.39
CA GLU A 466 -15.63 16.67 37.39
C GLU A 466 -16.78 15.87 36.79
N ILE A 467 -17.65 16.53 36.03
CA ILE A 467 -18.79 15.90 35.35
C ILE A 467 -18.30 14.97 34.25
N MET A 468 -17.24 15.35 33.54
CA MET A 468 -16.65 14.54 32.50
C MET A 468 -16.13 13.19 33.02
N ALA A 469 -15.53 13.17 34.20
CA ALA A 469 -15.02 11.94 34.82
C ALA A 469 -16.14 10.95 35.21
N GLU A 470 -17.35 11.45 35.44
CA GLU A 470 -18.53 10.65 35.78
C GLU A 470 -19.19 10.01 34.54
N TYR A 471 -19.25 10.75 33.41
CA TYR A 471 -19.99 10.30 32.23
C TYR A 471 -19.12 9.69 31.13
N ILE A 472 -17.81 10.00 31.06
CA ILE A 472 -16.91 9.47 30.05
C ILE A 472 -16.07 8.33 30.62
N ASN A 473 -16.17 7.17 29.98
CA ASN A 473 -15.29 6.06 30.30
C ASN A 473 -13.88 6.34 29.76
N VAL A 474 -12.99 6.75 30.67
CA VAL A 474 -11.60 7.15 30.33
C VAL A 474 -10.81 5.99 29.74
N ASP A 475 -11.02 4.77 30.21
CA ASP A 475 -10.36 3.56 29.72
C ASP A 475 -10.73 3.31 28.25
N GLU A 476 -12.02 3.39 27.92
CA GLU A 476 -12.51 3.25 26.55
C GLU A 476 -12.01 4.38 25.63
N ALA A 477 -11.98 5.62 26.14
CA ALA A 477 -11.46 6.76 25.39
C ALA A 477 -9.98 6.61 25.08
N LEU A 478 -9.17 6.17 26.05
CA LEU A 478 -7.74 5.89 25.85
C LEU A 478 -7.50 4.73 24.88
N ARG A 479 -8.29 3.66 24.96
CA ARG A 479 -8.20 2.53 24.02
C ARG A 479 -8.55 2.95 22.60
N ARG A 480 -9.59 3.75 22.40
CA ARG A 480 -9.96 4.28 21.08
C ARG A 480 -8.89 5.23 20.53
N LEU A 481 -8.32 6.06 21.38
CA LEU A 481 -7.21 6.96 21.00
C LEU A 481 -5.97 6.16 20.57
N ALA A 482 -5.61 5.13 21.33
CA ALA A 482 -4.50 4.25 21.02
C ALA A 482 -4.76 3.43 19.74
N ALA A 483 -5.97 2.87 19.59
CA ALA A 483 -6.38 2.14 18.40
C ALA A 483 -6.34 3.03 17.14
N SER A 484 -6.80 4.31 17.25
CA SER A 484 -6.74 5.26 16.16
C SER A 484 -5.31 5.70 15.80
N GLY A 485 -4.38 5.64 16.77
CA GLY A 485 -2.96 5.95 16.59
C GLY A 485 -2.09 4.73 16.23
N SER A 486 -2.68 3.52 16.09
CA SER A 486 -1.95 2.25 15.89
C SER A 486 -0.89 2.00 16.99
N VAL A 487 -1.17 2.49 18.21
CA VAL A 487 -0.30 2.31 19.37
C VAL A 487 -0.70 1.03 20.10
N ASP A 488 0.25 0.14 20.35
CA ASP A 488 0.01 -1.05 21.17
C ASP A 488 -0.26 -0.64 22.62
N THR A 489 -1.45 -0.96 23.09
CA THR A 489 -1.89 -0.67 24.47
C THR A 489 -1.41 -1.68 25.49
N THR A 490 -0.76 -2.76 25.06
CA THR A 490 -0.27 -3.82 25.93
C THR A 490 0.76 -3.24 26.89
N ASN A 491 0.48 -3.23 28.18
CA ASN A 491 1.27 -2.60 29.26
C ASN A 491 1.32 -1.06 29.29
N LEU A 492 0.65 -0.36 28.36
CA LEU A 492 0.59 1.11 28.36
C LEU A 492 -0.60 1.62 29.17
N VAL A 493 -1.73 0.94 29.08
CA VAL A 493 -2.95 1.27 29.82
C VAL A 493 -3.15 0.24 30.92
N LYS A 494 -3.18 0.68 32.18
CA LYS A 494 -3.41 -0.19 33.36
C LYS A 494 -4.82 -0.75 33.28
N SER A 495 -4.99 -2.02 33.63
CA SER A 495 -6.32 -2.63 33.72
C SER A 495 -7.11 -2.02 34.90
N ARG A 496 -8.43 -2.08 34.79
CA ARG A 496 -9.31 -1.59 35.84
C ARG A 496 -9.03 -2.25 37.22
N GLU A 497 -8.71 -3.54 37.19
CA GLU A 497 -8.32 -4.29 38.41
C GLU A 497 -6.98 -3.78 38.99
N GLN A 498 -6.00 -3.46 38.14
CA GLN A 498 -4.73 -2.89 38.61
C GLN A 498 -4.92 -1.49 39.20
N LEU A 499 -5.77 -0.66 38.59
CA LEU A 499 -6.11 0.67 39.12
C LEU A 499 -6.88 0.59 40.45
N GLU A 500 -7.83 -0.34 40.59
CA GLU A 500 -8.57 -0.57 41.82
C GLU A 500 -7.65 -1.10 42.93
N ASN A 501 -6.75 -2.03 42.62
CA ASN A 501 -5.75 -2.53 43.54
C ASN A 501 -4.75 -1.46 43.99
N GLU A 502 -4.27 -0.62 43.08
CA GLU A 502 -3.38 0.50 43.43
C GLU A 502 -4.10 1.57 44.26
N ARG A 503 -5.37 1.86 43.96
CA ARG A 503 -6.18 2.77 44.77
C ARG A 503 -6.46 2.23 46.14
N ALA A 504 -6.75 0.94 46.24
CA ALA A 504 -6.95 0.28 47.55
C ALA A 504 -5.65 0.27 48.37
N ALA A 505 -4.52 -0.03 47.73
CA ALA A 505 -3.22 0.03 48.41
C ALA A 505 -2.83 1.47 48.82
N ALA A 506 -3.13 2.48 47.99
CA ALA A 506 -2.88 3.88 48.33
C ALA A 506 -3.79 4.37 49.48
N ALA A 507 -5.06 3.94 49.51
CA ALA A 507 -5.98 4.26 50.58
C ALA A 507 -5.52 3.60 51.92
N GLN A 508 -5.11 2.35 51.89
CA GLN A 508 -4.54 1.68 53.06
C GLN A 508 -3.26 2.36 53.58
N ALA A 509 -2.36 2.74 52.66
CA ALA A 509 -1.15 3.46 53.01
C ALA A 509 -1.44 4.87 53.62
N GLN A 510 -2.51 5.54 53.19
CA GLN A 510 -2.95 6.79 53.79
C GLN A 510 -3.58 6.58 55.17
N GLU A 511 -4.38 5.54 55.33
CA GLU A 511 -4.94 5.19 56.64
C GLU A 511 -3.84 4.82 57.62
N ASP A 512 -2.86 4.00 57.20
CA ASP A 512 -1.72 3.64 58.04
C ASP A 512 -0.85 4.87 58.40
N ALA A 513 -0.66 5.79 57.47
CA ALA A 513 0.06 7.03 57.75
C ALA A 513 -0.70 7.96 58.71
N GLN A 514 -2.03 8.05 58.59
CA GLN A 514 -2.87 8.80 59.51
C GLN A 514 -2.90 8.15 60.91
N GLN A 515 -2.96 6.81 60.99
CA GLN A 515 -2.87 6.10 62.25
C GLN A 515 -1.51 6.31 62.93
N GLN A 516 -0.41 6.26 62.14
CA GLN A 516 0.93 6.56 62.69
C GLN A 516 1.03 8.01 63.17
N GLN A 517 0.46 8.99 62.45
CA GLN A 517 0.43 10.37 62.89
C GLN A 517 -0.37 10.56 64.17
N MET A 518 -1.57 9.95 64.31
CA MET A 518 -2.37 9.98 65.52
C MET A 518 -1.65 9.31 66.71
N LEU A 519 -0.94 8.21 66.46
CA LEU A 519 -0.15 7.52 67.48
C LEU A 519 1.04 8.37 67.94
N MET A 520 1.70 9.06 67.01
CA MET A 520 2.81 9.97 67.35
C MET A 520 2.32 11.24 68.09
N GLU A 521 1.14 11.76 67.72
CA GLU A 521 0.49 12.87 68.44
C GLU A 521 0.01 12.43 69.82
N GLY A 522 -0.56 11.23 69.95
CA GLY A 522 -0.93 10.63 71.22
C GLY A 522 0.28 10.42 72.15
N LEU A 523 1.40 9.94 71.61
CA LEU A 523 2.66 9.82 72.34
C LEU A 523 3.24 11.17 72.75
N LYS A 524 3.20 12.18 71.89
CA LYS A 524 3.63 13.55 72.21
C LYS A 524 2.75 14.19 73.28
N SER A 525 1.42 14.02 73.20
CA SER A 525 0.48 14.52 74.21
C SER A 525 0.59 13.73 75.54
N GLY A 526 0.83 12.41 75.47
CA GLY A 526 1.11 11.57 76.67
C GLY A 526 2.44 11.92 77.33
N ALA A 527 3.50 12.16 76.55
CA ALA A 527 4.77 12.62 77.11
C ALA A 527 4.68 14.05 77.66
N ALA A 528 3.90 14.93 77.08
CA ALA A 528 3.65 16.27 77.57
C ALA A 528 2.83 16.24 78.86
N ALA A 529 1.83 15.34 78.98
CA ALA A 529 1.05 15.10 80.20
C ALA A 529 1.87 14.49 81.36
N GLN A 530 2.85 13.64 81.03
CA GLN A 530 3.79 13.10 81.97
C GLN A 530 4.84 14.12 82.43
N ALA A 531 5.31 14.97 81.54
CA ALA A 531 6.19 16.11 81.85
C ALA A 531 5.46 17.12 82.75
N ALA A 532 4.18 17.40 82.48
CA ALA A 532 3.36 18.31 83.26
C ALA A 532 3.08 17.72 84.68
N LYS A 533 2.90 16.42 84.82
CA LYS A 533 2.78 15.76 86.11
C LYS A 533 4.07 15.79 86.91
N ASN A 534 5.25 15.77 86.32
CA ASN A 534 6.53 15.87 87.01
C ASN A 534 6.84 17.30 87.47
N TYR A 535 6.20 18.32 86.90
CA TYR A 535 6.33 19.74 87.33
C TYR A 535 5.41 20.16 88.45
N THR A 536 4.43 19.31 88.87
CA THR A 536 3.48 19.61 89.94
C THR A 536 3.71 18.92 91.26
N SER A 537 4.88 18.31 91.44
CA SER A 537 5.26 17.78 92.78
C SER A 537 6.13 18.83 93.52
N PRO A 538 5.68 19.33 94.66
CA PRO A 538 6.47 20.28 95.42
C PRO A 538 7.48 19.54 96.35
N GLY A 539 8.73 19.88 96.24
CA GLY A 539 9.69 19.42 97.28
C GLY A 539 11.14 19.30 96.83
N ALA A 540 11.83 20.46 96.90
CA ALA A 540 13.17 20.69 97.39
C ALA A 540 14.40 20.12 96.65
N PRO A 541 15.61 20.54 97.05
CA PRO A 541 16.25 21.76 96.61
C PRO A 541 17.73 21.49 96.16
N TYR A 542 18.36 22.55 95.65
CA TYR A 542 19.81 22.77 95.54
C TYR A 542 20.65 21.76 94.78
N GLY A 543 21.47 22.13 93.89
CA GLY A 543 22.36 23.26 93.57
C GLY A 543 23.44 22.75 92.64
N PRO A 544 24.22 23.57 91.99
CA PRO A 544 24.97 23.20 90.80
C PRO A 544 26.38 22.76 91.10
N GLN A 545 26.96 21.99 90.20
CA GLN A 545 28.44 22.02 90.02
C GLN A 545 28.77 21.86 88.57
N TYR A 546 29.52 22.82 88.11
CA TYR A 546 30.28 22.83 86.86
C TYR A 546 31.47 21.89 87.08
N GLU A 547 31.79 21.14 86.08
CA GLU A 547 33.17 20.78 85.72
C GLU A 547 33.39 20.78 84.27
N GLU A 548 34.39 21.60 83.92
CA GLU A 548 35.08 21.70 82.63
C GLU A 548 35.98 20.45 82.47
N GLY A 549 36.26 20.16 81.21
CA GLY A 549 37.43 19.29 80.86
C GLY A 549 37.15 18.59 79.55
N THR A 550 37.57 19.19 78.52
CA THR A 550 38.80 19.12 77.68
C THR A 550 38.79 17.98 76.66
N ASP A 551 38.92 18.46 75.45
CA ASP A 551 39.73 17.99 74.32
C ASP A 551 39.47 16.63 73.65
N GLY A 552 39.37 16.71 72.35
CA GLY A 552 39.77 15.60 71.48
C GLY A 552 39.08 15.54 70.10
N ASP A 553 39.62 16.31 69.22
CA ASP A 553 39.87 16.06 67.80
C ASP A 553 39.10 14.95 67.07
N GLY A 554 38.60 15.31 65.89
CA GLY A 554 38.51 14.35 64.82
C GLY A 554 37.41 14.55 63.77
N ASN A 555 37.56 15.56 62.96
CA ASN A 555 37.54 15.55 61.50
C ASN A 555 36.50 14.68 60.75
N GLY A 556 35.73 15.31 59.94
CA GLY A 556 34.98 14.63 58.90
C GLY A 556 33.75 15.36 58.37
N SER A 557 34.01 16.47 57.65
CA SER A 557 32.99 17.16 56.80
C SER A 557 32.86 16.49 55.44
N PRO A 558 32.04 17.05 54.53
CA PRO A 558 30.61 16.94 54.42
C PRO A 558 30.22 16.42 53.01
N ASN A 559 28.99 15.99 52.91
CA ASN A 559 28.35 15.65 51.67
C ASN A 559 28.15 16.87 50.77
N ARG A 560 28.77 16.83 49.59
CA ARG A 560 28.47 17.72 48.44
C ARG A 560 27.50 17.01 47.49
N LEU A 561 26.44 17.69 47.17
CA LEU A 561 25.63 17.55 45.96
C LEU A 561 26.48 17.92 44.72
N PRO A 562 26.35 17.29 43.58
CA PRO A 562 26.89 17.81 42.33
C PRO A 562 25.87 18.67 41.62
N ASP A 563 26.35 19.86 41.34
CA ASP A 563 25.78 20.88 40.46
C ASP A 563 25.70 20.40 39.00
N THR A 564 24.62 20.84 38.38
CA THR A 564 24.51 21.05 36.95
C THR A 564 25.45 22.15 36.51
N ASP A 565 26.31 21.92 35.49
CA ASP A 565 26.62 22.96 34.52
C ASP A 565 27.30 22.42 33.25
N LEU A 566 26.71 22.87 32.11
CA LEU A 566 27.37 23.36 30.88
C LEU A 566 28.28 22.39 30.09
N LEU A 567 27.95 22.21 28.85
CA LEU A 567 28.81 22.70 27.78
C LEU A 567 28.08 22.81 26.44
N GLN A 568 28.02 24.05 26.00
CA GLN A 568 27.83 24.48 24.61
C GLN A 568 29.02 24.09 23.74
N SER A 569 28.73 24.04 22.47
CA SER A 569 29.53 24.45 21.32
C SER A 569 29.98 23.35 20.37
N GLY A 570 29.67 23.61 19.07
CA GLY A 570 30.44 23.12 17.96
C GLY A 570 29.57 22.67 16.76
N GLY A 571 29.06 23.58 15.97
CA GLY A 571 28.92 23.34 14.55
C GLY A 571 30.12 23.98 13.83
N PRO A 572 30.15 24.06 12.48
CA PRO A 572 29.71 23.14 11.45
C PRO A 572 30.87 22.83 10.45
N ALA A 573 30.66 22.00 9.48
CA ALA A 573 31.14 22.08 8.10
C ALA A 573 31.17 20.69 7.41
N ALA A 574 30.53 20.51 6.40
CA ALA A 574 30.72 20.42 4.95
C ALA A 574 29.53 19.70 4.31
#